data_92d03b6548fafe86f7ff381f69ca4e27
#
_entry.id   92d03b6548fafe86f7ff381f69ca4e27
#
_cell.length_a   1.000
_cell.length_b   1.000
_cell.length_c   1.000
_cell.angle_alpha   90.00
_cell.angle_beta   90.00
_cell.angle_gamma   90.00
#
_symmetry.space_group_name_H-M   'P 1'
#
loop_
_entity.id
_entity.type
_entity.pdbx_description
1 polymer ?
#
loop_
_entity_poly.entity_id
_entity_poly.type
_entity_poly.pdbx_seq_one_letter_code
_entity_poly.pdbx_strand_id
1 'polypeptide(L)'
;MEKKPFFITTPIYYPSEKLHIGHAYCTTVADTIARFHRARGEEVFFLTGSDEHGQKIQRKAEELGITPIEYVDKIVATFQSLWKRLEISNDDFLRTTQKRHEKVVQAVMQEIYEKGDIYKKNYEGWYCVPCESFWTEHQLVDGKCPDCGRPVEKMAEESYFFKMSKYADRLLQYIDEHPDFIQPVARRNEMINFIKQGLEDLCVTRTSFDWGIKAPFDPKHVVYVWFDALLNYMTAAGFKSDAEKFHKFWPADVHLVGKEIVRFHSIIWPIMLMAMGQAIPEKVYGHGWLVVDGTKMSKSIGNVVDPNGLIDEFGSDPIRYFLLREITLGSDGNFSRDALINRTNADLANDLGNLLYRTVSMVEKYHGGVLKNYPAAAQPVDLELKQLAEETVAAYTGHMDAMEINEAIKSVWALIARANKYIDDTAPWKLAKEPEQDERLHLVLYNLAEVLRFVAVMTEPYIPGTTPRIMEQLGLPLKEQNLLSDLVWGALPDGTK
;
A
#
# COMPACT_ATOMS: atom_id res chain seq x y z
N MET A 1 11.25 10.58 23.81
CA MET A 1 12.08 9.88 22.81
C MET A 1 11.61 10.33 21.44
N GLU A 2 12.53 10.61 20.54
CA GLU A 2 12.21 10.93 19.15
C GLU A 2 11.57 9.68 18.49
N LYS A 3 10.46 9.85 17.75
CA LYS A 3 9.79 8.73 17.11
C LYS A 3 10.65 8.26 15.93
N LYS A 4 10.74 6.93 15.73
CA LYS A 4 11.41 6.37 14.55
C LYS A 4 10.63 6.77 13.31
N PRO A 5 11.27 7.36 12.29
CA PRO A 5 10.59 7.65 11.03
C PRO A 5 10.34 6.36 10.23
N PHE A 6 9.28 6.39 9.44
CA PHE A 6 8.95 5.34 8.46
C PHE A 6 8.33 5.97 7.23
N PHE A 7 8.90 5.70 6.06
CA PHE A 7 8.44 6.25 4.79
C PHE A 7 8.01 5.14 3.83
N ILE A 8 6.72 5.13 3.50
CA ILE A 8 6.14 4.18 2.55
C ILE A 8 5.48 4.90 1.38
N THR A 9 5.60 4.33 0.18
CA THR A 9 5.01 4.88 -1.03
C THR A 9 4.23 3.84 -1.81
N THR A 10 3.18 4.29 -2.52
CA THR A 10 2.62 3.58 -3.67
C THR A 10 3.31 4.04 -4.96
N PRO A 11 3.03 3.42 -6.13
CA PRO A 11 3.26 4.09 -7.41
C PRO A 11 2.43 5.38 -7.47
N ILE A 12 2.87 6.34 -8.24
CA ILE A 12 1.99 7.41 -8.70
C ILE A 12 1.21 6.91 -9.92
N TYR A 13 -0.12 7.07 -9.88
CA TYR A 13 -0.99 6.42 -10.86
C TYR A 13 -1.17 7.28 -12.11
N TYR A 14 -1.13 6.62 -13.29
CA TYR A 14 -1.23 7.29 -14.58
C TYR A 14 -2.70 7.62 -14.90
N PRO A 15 -3.09 8.91 -15.02
CA PRO A 15 -4.48 9.32 -15.14
C PRO A 15 -5.02 9.22 -16.57
N SER A 16 -4.72 8.13 -17.26
CA SER A 16 -5.32 7.87 -18.57
C SER A 16 -6.76 7.40 -18.48
N GLU A 17 -7.18 6.93 -17.31
CA GLU A 17 -8.50 6.34 -17.06
C GLU A 17 -8.79 6.31 -15.55
N LYS A 18 -10.05 5.96 -15.19
CA LYS A 18 -10.43 5.72 -13.79
C LYS A 18 -9.66 4.53 -13.21
N LEU A 19 -9.42 4.59 -11.91
CA LEU A 19 -8.80 3.50 -11.17
C LEU A 19 -9.74 2.29 -11.06
N HIS A 20 -9.16 1.11 -11.01
CA HIS A 20 -9.86 -0.17 -10.80
C HIS A 20 -9.43 -0.84 -9.49
N ILE A 21 -10.04 -1.97 -9.17
CA ILE A 21 -9.80 -2.70 -7.91
C ILE A 21 -8.31 -3.05 -7.67
N GLY A 22 -7.51 -3.24 -8.71
CA GLY A 22 -6.06 -3.49 -8.58
C GLY A 22 -5.30 -2.30 -8.02
N HIS A 23 -5.67 -1.06 -8.38
CA HIS A 23 -5.11 0.15 -7.79
C HIS A 23 -5.56 0.33 -6.34
N ALA A 24 -6.85 0.04 -6.07
CA ALA A 24 -7.39 0.04 -4.72
C ALA A 24 -6.66 -0.96 -3.82
N TYR A 25 -6.33 -2.15 -4.32
CA TYR A 25 -5.53 -3.15 -3.61
C TYR A 25 -4.16 -2.61 -3.19
N CYS A 26 -3.37 -2.13 -4.16
CA CYS A 26 -2.04 -1.59 -3.88
C CYS A 26 -2.07 -0.48 -2.80
N THR A 27 -2.98 0.48 -2.97
CA THR A 27 -3.07 1.62 -2.05
C THR A 27 -3.58 1.21 -0.67
N THR A 28 -4.53 0.26 -0.60
CA THR A 28 -5.04 -0.28 0.66
C THR A 28 -3.94 -1.04 1.42
N VAL A 29 -3.11 -1.83 0.73
CA VAL A 29 -1.96 -2.51 1.35
C VAL A 29 -0.98 -1.51 1.95
N ALA A 30 -0.60 -0.47 1.18
CA ALA A 30 0.29 0.57 1.68
C ALA A 30 -0.29 1.33 2.88
N ASP A 31 -1.58 1.65 2.84
CA ASP A 31 -2.30 2.29 3.94
C ASP A 31 -2.32 1.42 5.21
N THR A 32 -2.54 0.13 5.04
CA THR A 32 -2.54 -0.84 6.15
C THR A 32 -1.18 -0.89 6.83
N ILE A 33 -0.10 -0.93 6.05
CA ILE A 33 1.27 -0.89 6.58
C ILE A 33 1.53 0.46 7.28
N ALA A 34 1.14 1.58 6.67
CA ALA A 34 1.29 2.90 7.26
C ALA A 34 0.57 3.02 8.61
N ARG A 35 -0.69 2.55 8.68
CA ARG A 35 -1.48 2.52 9.93
C ARG A 35 -0.85 1.62 10.99
N PHE A 36 -0.33 0.48 10.62
CA PHE A 36 0.38 -0.41 11.54
C PHE A 36 1.61 0.27 12.15
N HIS A 37 2.45 0.94 11.35
CA HIS A 37 3.62 1.66 11.86
C HIS A 37 3.22 2.85 12.76
N ARG A 38 2.12 3.55 12.44
CA ARG A 38 1.54 4.55 13.35
C ARG A 38 1.09 3.92 14.67
N ALA A 39 0.41 2.76 14.63
CA ALA A 39 0.00 2.03 15.83
C ALA A 39 1.21 1.56 16.68
N ARG A 40 2.39 1.43 16.09
CA ARG A 40 3.66 1.22 16.82
C ARG A 40 4.23 2.49 17.45
N GLY A 41 3.62 3.64 17.20
CA GLY A 41 4.09 4.94 17.67
C GLY A 41 5.18 5.56 16.80
N GLU A 42 5.43 5.04 15.61
CA GLU A 42 6.40 5.59 14.65
C GLU A 42 5.86 6.85 13.97
N GLU A 43 6.75 7.69 13.46
CA GLU A 43 6.37 8.86 12.66
C GLU A 43 6.35 8.48 11.19
N VAL A 44 5.16 8.29 10.66
CA VAL A 44 4.95 7.75 9.30
C VAL A 44 4.76 8.87 8.31
N PHE A 45 5.41 8.75 7.15
CA PHE A 45 5.12 9.51 5.94
C PHE A 45 4.64 8.55 4.85
N PHE A 46 3.37 8.66 4.47
CA PHE A 46 2.74 7.84 3.43
C PHE A 46 2.43 8.68 2.21
N LEU A 47 3.09 8.34 1.09
CA LEU A 47 2.99 9.04 -0.19
C LEU A 47 2.24 8.22 -1.23
N THR A 48 1.30 8.86 -1.89
CA THR A 48 0.71 8.43 -3.17
C THR A 48 0.64 9.62 -4.12
N GLY A 49 0.13 9.43 -5.35
CA GLY A 49 0.07 10.54 -6.29
C GLY A 49 -0.39 10.15 -7.69
N SER A 50 -0.14 11.05 -8.64
CA SER A 50 -0.47 10.88 -10.05
C SER A 50 0.69 11.27 -10.97
N ASP A 51 0.93 10.43 -11.98
CA ASP A 51 1.89 10.64 -13.07
C ASP A 51 1.14 11.21 -14.27
N GLU A 52 1.28 12.52 -14.51
CA GLU A 52 0.35 13.29 -15.36
C GLU A 52 0.92 13.68 -16.72
N HIS A 53 2.18 13.37 -17.01
CA HIS A 53 2.83 13.74 -18.25
C HIS A 53 2.81 12.60 -19.28
N GLY A 54 3.20 12.91 -20.51
CA GLY A 54 3.39 11.94 -21.57
C GLY A 54 2.42 12.05 -22.75
N GLN A 55 2.80 11.37 -23.83
CA GLN A 55 2.09 11.44 -25.13
C GLN A 55 0.65 10.93 -25.05
N LYS A 56 0.42 9.90 -24.24
CA LYS A 56 -0.93 9.31 -24.10
C LYS A 56 -1.93 10.28 -23.50
N ILE A 57 -1.51 11.07 -22.50
CA ILE A 57 -2.35 12.12 -21.90
C ILE A 57 -2.62 13.23 -22.91
N GLN A 58 -1.57 13.68 -23.61
CA GLN A 58 -1.74 14.72 -24.63
C GLN A 58 -2.74 14.27 -25.71
N ARG A 59 -2.61 13.08 -26.25
CA ARG A 59 -3.53 12.52 -27.26
C ARG A 59 -4.98 12.44 -26.74
N LYS A 60 -5.17 12.02 -25.48
CA LYS A 60 -6.51 11.96 -24.86
C LYS A 60 -7.15 13.31 -24.70
N ALA A 61 -6.39 14.33 -24.30
CA ALA A 61 -6.87 15.70 -24.21
C ALA A 61 -7.25 16.26 -25.59
N GLU A 62 -6.40 16.02 -26.61
CA GLU A 62 -6.67 16.42 -27.99
C GLU A 62 -7.93 15.76 -28.55
N GLU A 63 -8.15 14.46 -28.31
CA GLU A 63 -9.37 13.73 -28.71
C GLU A 63 -10.64 14.37 -28.10
N LEU A 64 -10.53 14.96 -26.90
CA LEU A 64 -11.63 15.59 -26.20
C LEU A 64 -11.75 17.11 -26.45
N GLY A 65 -10.80 17.69 -27.18
CA GLY A 65 -10.76 19.14 -27.48
C GLY A 65 -10.51 20.01 -26.23
N ILE A 66 -9.80 19.50 -25.24
CA ILE A 66 -9.43 20.19 -23.99
C ILE A 66 -7.91 20.20 -23.81
N THR A 67 -7.43 21.02 -22.88
CA THR A 67 -6.00 21.01 -22.53
C THR A 67 -5.63 19.78 -21.70
N PRO A 68 -4.35 19.30 -21.77
CA PRO A 68 -3.90 18.20 -20.95
C PRO A 68 -4.11 18.43 -19.45
N ILE A 69 -3.90 19.64 -18.95
CA ILE A 69 -4.10 19.97 -17.53
C ILE A 69 -5.58 19.84 -17.13
N GLU A 70 -6.52 20.32 -17.95
CA GLU A 70 -7.96 20.15 -17.70
C GLU A 70 -8.37 18.68 -17.69
N TYR A 71 -7.74 17.87 -18.55
CA TYR A 71 -7.98 16.43 -18.59
C TYR A 71 -7.52 15.77 -17.30
N VAL A 72 -6.25 15.95 -16.90
CA VAL A 72 -5.71 15.30 -15.70
C VAL A 72 -6.39 15.79 -14.42
N ASP A 73 -6.76 17.08 -14.33
CA ASP A 73 -7.50 17.61 -13.17
C ASP A 73 -8.82 16.86 -12.93
N LYS A 74 -9.57 16.56 -14.00
CA LYS A 74 -10.83 15.80 -13.91
C LYS A 74 -10.59 14.35 -13.46
N ILE A 75 -9.58 13.69 -14.00
CA ILE A 75 -9.32 12.28 -13.66
C ILE A 75 -8.73 12.16 -12.25
N VAL A 76 -7.76 12.99 -11.89
CA VAL A 76 -7.11 12.98 -10.58
C VAL A 76 -8.11 13.24 -9.44
N ALA A 77 -9.09 14.11 -9.67
CA ALA A 77 -10.18 14.31 -8.71
C ALA A 77 -10.93 13.00 -8.38
N THR A 78 -11.06 12.09 -9.36
CA THR A 78 -11.66 10.76 -9.12
C THR A 78 -10.76 9.86 -8.28
N PHE A 79 -9.43 9.97 -8.41
CA PHE A 79 -8.46 9.23 -7.60
C PHE A 79 -8.56 9.67 -6.14
N GLN A 80 -8.49 10.97 -5.89
CA GLN A 80 -8.59 11.53 -4.54
C GLN A 80 -9.95 11.21 -3.88
N SER A 81 -11.03 11.23 -4.65
CA SER A 81 -12.35 10.82 -4.17
C SER A 81 -12.37 9.34 -3.76
N LEU A 82 -11.78 8.46 -4.57
CA LEU A 82 -11.70 7.04 -4.25
C LEU A 82 -10.86 6.79 -2.99
N TRP A 83 -9.71 7.47 -2.85
CA TRP A 83 -8.86 7.34 -1.65
C TRP A 83 -9.59 7.79 -0.39
N LYS A 84 -10.33 8.89 -0.47
CA LYS A 84 -11.18 9.34 0.65
C LYS A 84 -12.26 8.32 0.99
N ARG A 85 -12.90 7.71 0.01
CA ARG A 85 -13.94 6.68 0.22
C ARG A 85 -13.38 5.39 0.81
N LEU A 86 -12.14 5.01 0.45
CA LEU A 86 -11.41 3.88 1.02
C LEU A 86 -10.71 4.21 2.35
N GLU A 87 -10.86 5.41 2.87
CA GLU A 87 -10.22 5.88 4.11
C GLU A 87 -8.69 5.78 4.07
N ILE A 88 -8.10 6.03 2.89
CA ILE A 88 -6.64 6.05 2.72
C ILE A 88 -6.05 7.24 3.48
N SER A 89 -5.07 6.97 4.32
CA SER A 89 -4.47 7.93 5.26
C SER A 89 -3.14 8.52 4.77
N ASN A 90 -3.02 8.76 3.46
CA ASN A 90 -1.82 9.35 2.88
C ASN A 90 -1.57 10.78 3.40
N ASP A 91 -0.30 11.08 3.66
CA ASP A 91 0.15 12.39 4.15
C ASP A 91 0.39 13.38 3.02
N ASP A 92 0.74 12.89 1.82
CA ASP A 92 0.89 13.71 0.61
C ASP A 92 0.30 12.98 -0.60
N PHE A 93 -0.25 13.78 -1.52
CA PHE A 93 -0.66 13.34 -2.85
C PHE A 93 0.11 14.18 -3.87
N LEU A 94 1.23 13.63 -4.37
CA LEU A 94 2.06 14.35 -5.32
C LEU A 94 1.50 14.21 -6.74
N ARG A 95 1.41 15.34 -7.43
CA ARG A 95 1.11 15.42 -8.86
C ARG A 95 2.38 15.85 -9.61
N THR A 96 2.72 15.17 -10.68
CA THR A 96 3.94 15.52 -11.44
C THR A 96 3.84 16.90 -12.13
N THR A 97 2.64 17.42 -12.31
CA THR A 97 2.39 18.80 -12.79
C THR A 97 2.60 19.90 -11.75
N GLN A 98 2.87 19.55 -10.48
CA GLN A 98 3.16 20.53 -9.44
C GLN A 98 4.52 21.20 -9.67
N LYS A 99 4.59 22.51 -9.52
CA LYS A 99 5.84 23.27 -9.67
C LYS A 99 6.98 22.83 -8.77
N ARG A 100 6.66 22.30 -7.57
CA ARG A 100 7.69 21.73 -6.66
C ARG A 100 8.38 20.54 -7.28
N HIS A 101 7.64 19.71 -8.05
CA HIS A 101 8.17 18.54 -8.71
C HIS A 101 8.93 18.90 -10.00
N GLU A 102 8.36 19.74 -10.85
CA GLU A 102 9.03 20.20 -12.08
C GLU A 102 10.43 20.79 -11.78
N LYS A 103 10.54 21.60 -10.72
CA LYS A 103 11.84 22.18 -10.30
C LYS A 103 12.87 21.12 -9.91
N VAL A 104 12.45 20.08 -9.18
CA VAL A 104 13.34 18.99 -8.77
C VAL A 104 13.80 18.20 -10.00
N VAL A 105 12.88 17.84 -10.90
CA VAL A 105 13.19 17.11 -12.12
C VAL A 105 14.19 17.88 -12.97
N GLN A 106 13.96 19.18 -13.21
CA GLN A 106 14.89 20.01 -13.98
C GLN A 106 16.26 20.13 -13.32
N ALA A 107 16.30 20.32 -12.01
CA ALA A 107 17.56 20.41 -11.28
C ALA A 107 18.38 19.12 -11.33
N VAL A 108 17.72 17.96 -11.16
CA VAL A 108 18.38 16.64 -11.27
C VAL A 108 18.83 16.36 -12.69
N MET A 109 18.00 16.65 -13.69
CA MET A 109 18.34 16.48 -15.10
C MET A 109 19.58 17.29 -15.47
N GLN A 110 19.67 18.54 -15.04
CA GLN A 110 20.83 19.41 -15.24
C GLN A 110 22.09 18.86 -14.56
N GLU A 111 21.96 18.44 -13.30
CA GLU A 111 23.08 17.91 -12.52
C GLU A 111 23.69 16.66 -13.16
N ILE A 112 22.86 15.70 -13.60
CA ILE A 112 23.31 14.46 -14.23
C ILE A 112 23.92 14.75 -15.61
N TYR A 113 23.38 15.74 -16.36
CA TYR A 113 23.92 16.19 -17.62
C TYR A 113 25.32 16.81 -17.46
N GLU A 114 25.50 17.68 -16.48
CA GLU A 114 26.79 18.34 -16.17
C GLU A 114 27.86 17.32 -15.72
N LYS A 115 27.46 16.24 -15.04
CA LYS A 115 28.35 15.11 -14.72
C LYS A 115 28.77 14.29 -15.95
N GLY A 116 28.17 14.54 -17.11
CA GLY A 116 28.44 13.80 -18.35
C GLY A 116 27.81 12.40 -18.39
N ASP A 117 26.85 12.10 -17.53
CA ASP A 117 26.11 10.86 -17.53
C ASP A 117 24.83 10.92 -18.41
N ILE A 118 24.49 12.10 -18.93
CA ILE A 118 23.52 12.28 -20.00
C ILE A 118 24.24 12.82 -21.23
N TYR A 119 24.01 12.22 -22.40
CA TYR A 119 24.62 12.58 -23.67
C TYR A 119 23.62 12.51 -24.83
N LYS A 120 23.89 13.24 -25.90
CA LYS A 120 23.04 13.36 -27.08
C LYS A 120 23.41 12.29 -28.11
N LYS A 121 22.40 11.63 -28.70
CA LYS A 121 22.56 10.61 -29.73
C LYS A 121 21.33 10.55 -30.64
N ASN A 122 21.50 10.28 -31.92
CA ASN A 122 20.42 9.87 -32.81
C ASN A 122 20.00 8.45 -32.43
N TYR A 123 18.71 8.29 -32.18
CA TYR A 123 18.15 7.01 -31.80
C TYR A 123 17.22 6.48 -32.88
N GLU A 124 17.38 5.21 -33.22
CA GLU A 124 16.40 4.42 -33.93
C GLU A 124 16.04 3.21 -33.09
N GLY A 125 14.76 3.02 -32.80
CA GLY A 125 14.29 1.90 -31.98
C GLY A 125 12.79 1.71 -32.02
N TRP A 126 12.32 0.75 -31.27
CA TRP A 126 10.90 0.41 -31.18
C TRP A 126 10.28 0.99 -29.89
N TYR A 127 9.20 1.73 -30.03
CA TYR A 127 8.51 2.39 -28.92
C TYR A 127 7.11 1.83 -28.72
N CYS A 128 6.81 1.43 -27.47
CA CYS A 128 5.48 1.05 -27.08
C CYS A 128 4.76 2.26 -26.45
N VAL A 129 3.84 2.86 -27.18
CA VAL A 129 3.07 4.02 -26.69
C VAL A 129 2.28 3.71 -25.42
N PRO A 130 1.59 2.56 -25.29
CA PRO A 130 0.84 2.27 -24.07
C PRO A 130 1.68 2.07 -22.79
N CYS A 131 2.92 1.55 -22.94
CA CYS A 131 3.84 1.33 -21.81
C CYS A 131 4.83 2.48 -21.64
N GLU A 132 4.88 3.40 -22.63
CA GLU A 132 5.88 4.47 -22.73
C GLU A 132 7.32 3.93 -22.57
N SER A 133 7.59 2.80 -23.21
CA SER A 133 8.87 2.08 -23.08
C SER A 133 9.52 1.86 -24.44
N PHE A 134 10.86 2.00 -24.47
CA PHE A 134 11.67 1.65 -25.62
C PHE A 134 12.17 0.22 -25.57
N TRP A 135 12.30 -0.36 -26.77
CA TRP A 135 12.78 -1.71 -26.98
C TRP A 135 13.75 -1.75 -28.15
N THR A 136 14.79 -2.54 -28.01
CA THR A 136 15.58 -2.96 -29.15
C THR A 136 14.84 -4.05 -29.91
N GLU A 137 15.19 -4.28 -31.17
CA GLU A 137 14.59 -5.32 -31.99
C GLU A 137 14.71 -6.72 -31.33
N HIS A 138 15.84 -6.99 -30.66
CA HIS A 138 16.08 -8.26 -29.98
C HIS A 138 15.25 -8.47 -28.71
N GLN A 139 14.73 -7.39 -28.12
CA GLN A 139 13.88 -7.45 -26.92
C GLN A 139 12.41 -7.65 -27.25
N LEU A 140 12.01 -7.47 -28.51
CA LEU A 140 10.62 -7.68 -28.92
C LEU A 140 10.26 -9.17 -28.87
N VAL A 141 9.03 -9.46 -28.46
CA VAL A 141 8.44 -10.81 -28.53
C VAL A 141 7.43 -10.83 -29.67
N ASP A 142 7.70 -11.64 -30.70
CA ASP A 142 6.89 -11.69 -31.91
C ASP A 142 6.65 -10.31 -32.56
N GLY A 143 7.67 -9.43 -32.54
CA GLY A 143 7.59 -8.07 -33.06
C GLY A 143 6.71 -7.11 -32.23
N LYS A 144 6.39 -7.48 -30.98
CA LYS A 144 5.54 -6.72 -30.08
C LYS A 144 6.25 -6.37 -28.77
N CYS A 145 5.67 -5.45 -28.02
CA CYS A 145 6.15 -5.07 -26.71
C CYS A 145 6.18 -6.28 -25.74
N PRO A 146 7.33 -6.61 -25.13
CA PRO A 146 7.44 -7.74 -24.22
C PRO A 146 6.63 -7.57 -22.93
N ASP A 147 6.38 -6.33 -22.50
CA ASP A 147 5.64 -6.06 -21.26
C ASP A 147 4.12 -6.20 -21.43
N CYS A 148 3.57 -5.74 -22.55
CA CYS A 148 2.11 -5.70 -22.72
C CYS A 148 1.57 -6.43 -23.93
N GLY A 149 2.44 -6.99 -24.81
CA GLY A 149 2.05 -7.71 -26.01
C GLY A 149 1.42 -6.87 -27.13
N ARG A 150 1.42 -5.53 -27.01
CA ARG A 150 0.85 -4.61 -28.00
C ARG A 150 1.84 -4.27 -29.11
N PRO A 151 1.36 -3.81 -30.28
CA PRO A 151 2.23 -3.33 -31.35
C PRO A 151 3.15 -2.21 -30.87
N VAL A 152 4.35 -2.15 -31.44
CA VAL A 152 5.33 -1.09 -31.23
C VAL A 152 5.53 -0.28 -32.51
N GLU A 153 5.88 0.99 -32.36
CA GLU A 153 6.14 1.91 -33.47
C GLU A 153 7.65 2.12 -33.64
N LYS A 154 8.16 2.11 -34.87
CA LYS A 154 9.56 2.46 -35.13
C LYS A 154 9.71 3.97 -34.99
N MET A 155 10.63 4.40 -34.13
CA MET A 155 10.94 5.81 -33.91
C MET A 155 12.41 6.09 -34.26
N ALA A 156 12.61 7.22 -34.94
CA ALA A 156 13.95 7.75 -35.22
C ALA A 156 13.92 9.23 -34.80
N GLU A 157 14.64 9.58 -33.74
CA GLU A 157 14.74 10.97 -33.29
C GLU A 157 16.10 11.24 -32.62
N GLU A 158 16.51 12.50 -32.65
CA GLU A 158 17.62 12.95 -31.83
C GLU A 158 17.15 13.04 -30.38
N SER A 159 17.82 12.36 -29.48
CA SER A 159 17.44 12.28 -28.07
C SER A 159 18.64 12.29 -27.12
N TYR A 160 18.40 12.54 -25.84
CA TYR A 160 19.40 12.42 -24.82
C TYR A 160 19.28 11.07 -24.11
N PHE A 161 20.45 10.48 -23.80
CA PHE A 161 20.58 9.17 -23.20
C PHE A 161 21.27 9.25 -21.86
N PHE A 162 20.73 8.55 -20.85
CA PHE A 162 21.35 8.37 -19.55
C PHE A 162 22.18 7.08 -19.53
N LYS A 163 23.43 7.17 -19.12
CA LYS A 163 24.42 6.08 -19.08
C LYS A 163 24.13 5.05 -18.01
N MET A 164 23.03 4.30 -18.14
CA MET A 164 22.66 3.22 -17.21
C MET A 164 23.69 2.10 -17.21
N SER A 165 24.26 1.77 -18.36
CA SER A 165 25.27 0.73 -18.51
C SER A 165 26.48 0.92 -17.58
N LYS A 166 26.85 2.17 -17.29
CA LYS A 166 27.95 2.54 -16.38
C LYS A 166 27.76 2.02 -14.96
N TYR A 167 26.51 1.84 -14.52
CA TYR A 167 26.15 1.53 -13.13
C TYR A 167 25.73 0.07 -12.92
N ALA A 168 25.70 -0.76 -13.96
CA ALA A 168 25.19 -2.12 -13.91
C ALA A 168 25.90 -2.99 -12.87
N ASP A 169 27.24 -3.01 -12.87
CA ASP A 169 28.01 -3.83 -11.92
C ASP A 169 27.83 -3.35 -10.48
N ARG A 170 27.78 -2.02 -10.28
CA ARG A 170 27.53 -1.45 -8.95
C ARG A 170 26.15 -1.78 -8.43
N LEU A 171 25.13 -1.82 -9.29
CA LEU A 171 23.78 -2.22 -8.91
C LEU A 171 23.71 -3.70 -8.56
N LEU A 172 24.37 -4.59 -9.34
CA LEU A 172 24.45 -6.02 -9.00
C LEU A 172 25.12 -6.25 -7.66
N GLN A 173 26.22 -5.55 -7.38
CA GLN A 173 26.89 -5.60 -6.09
C GLN A 173 25.94 -5.14 -4.96
N TYR A 174 25.24 -4.03 -5.15
CA TYR A 174 24.27 -3.51 -4.17
C TYR A 174 23.17 -4.53 -3.86
N ILE A 175 22.59 -5.15 -4.90
CA ILE A 175 21.54 -6.18 -4.74
C ILE A 175 22.08 -7.42 -3.99
N ASP A 176 23.33 -7.76 -4.18
CA ASP A 176 23.96 -8.91 -3.48
C ASP A 176 24.20 -8.59 -2.00
N GLU A 177 24.68 -7.39 -1.70
CA GLU A 177 24.93 -6.91 -0.34
C GLU A 177 23.62 -6.63 0.44
N HIS A 178 22.49 -6.40 -0.27
CA HIS A 178 21.18 -6.09 0.30
C HIS A 178 20.12 -7.08 -0.17
N PRO A 179 20.09 -8.32 0.37
CA PRO A 179 19.24 -9.41 -0.14
C PRO A 179 17.74 -9.10 -0.02
N ASP A 180 17.34 -8.20 0.86
CA ASP A 180 15.94 -7.82 1.09
C ASP A 180 15.51 -6.58 0.27
N PHE A 181 16.41 -5.99 -0.50
CA PHE A 181 16.12 -4.79 -1.29
C PHE A 181 15.00 -5.02 -2.31
N ILE A 182 14.98 -6.15 -3.00
CA ILE A 182 13.93 -6.51 -3.97
C ILE A 182 13.14 -7.69 -3.46
N GLN A 183 11.85 -7.49 -3.20
CA GLN A 183 10.94 -8.53 -2.73
C GLN A 183 9.71 -8.65 -3.64
N PRO A 184 9.09 -9.83 -3.72
CA PRO A 184 9.58 -11.14 -3.23
C PRO A 184 10.80 -11.64 -3.99
N VAL A 185 11.46 -12.67 -3.48
CA VAL A 185 12.72 -13.24 -4.02
C VAL A 185 12.63 -13.58 -5.51
N ALA A 186 11.47 -14.01 -6.00
CA ALA A 186 11.25 -14.29 -7.41
C ALA A 186 11.51 -13.03 -8.27
N ARG A 187 11.09 -11.86 -7.82
CA ARG A 187 11.34 -10.58 -8.52
C ARG A 187 12.81 -10.19 -8.47
N ARG A 188 13.47 -10.40 -7.33
CA ARG A 188 14.93 -10.19 -7.21
C ARG A 188 15.69 -11.00 -8.24
N ASN A 189 15.40 -12.29 -8.35
CA ASN A 189 16.09 -13.18 -9.30
C ASN A 189 15.83 -12.77 -10.76
N GLU A 190 14.63 -12.35 -11.09
CA GLU A 190 14.26 -11.83 -12.41
C GLU A 190 15.08 -10.57 -12.75
N MET A 191 15.19 -9.63 -11.84
CA MET A 191 15.94 -8.38 -12.04
C MET A 191 17.43 -8.63 -12.18
N ILE A 192 18.01 -9.51 -11.36
CA ILE A 192 19.43 -9.92 -11.48
C ILE A 192 19.70 -10.50 -12.88
N ASN A 193 18.82 -11.40 -13.35
CA ASN A 193 18.97 -12.01 -14.67
C ASN A 193 18.85 -10.96 -15.78
N PHE A 194 17.93 -10.01 -15.65
CA PHE A 194 17.78 -8.92 -16.61
C PHE A 194 19.05 -8.05 -16.69
N ILE A 195 19.61 -7.65 -15.53
CA ILE A 195 20.84 -6.83 -15.50
C ILE A 195 22.03 -7.59 -16.10
N LYS A 196 22.16 -8.90 -15.82
CA LYS A 196 23.25 -9.74 -16.35
C LYS A 196 23.20 -9.94 -17.87
N GLN A 197 22.07 -9.72 -18.53
CA GLN A 197 21.97 -9.72 -20.00
C GLN A 197 22.60 -8.47 -20.63
N GLY A 198 22.95 -7.48 -19.82
CA GLY A 198 23.51 -6.18 -20.23
C GLY A 198 22.46 -5.08 -20.18
N LEU A 199 22.78 -4.00 -19.48
CA LEU A 199 21.93 -2.80 -19.47
C LEU A 199 22.34 -1.87 -20.61
N GLU A 200 21.35 -1.45 -21.39
CA GLU A 200 21.51 -0.38 -22.36
C GLU A 200 21.27 0.99 -21.71
N ASP A 201 21.85 2.03 -22.32
CA ASP A 201 21.62 3.40 -21.90
C ASP A 201 20.17 3.81 -22.19
N LEU A 202 19.56 4.50 -21.23
CA LEU A 202 18.15 4.87 -21.27
C LEU A 202 17.95 6.18 -22.04
N CYS A 203 17.08 6.18 -23.04
CA CYS A 203 16.62 7.40 -23.67
C CYS A 203 15.74 8.21 -22.71
N VAL A 204 16.19 9.40 -22.32
CA VAL A 204 15.55 10.20 -21.26
C VAL A 204 14.87 11.47 -21.74
N THR A 205 14.77 11.69 -23.08
CA THR A 205 14.04 12.82 -23.64
C THR A 205 13.24 12.44 -24.88
N ARG A 206 12.26 13.26 -25.23
CA ARG A 206 11.38 13.15 -26.39
C ARG A 206 11.24 14.48 -27.08
N THR A 207 11.01 14.45 -28.40
CA THR A 207 10.64 15.63 -29.21
C THR A 207 9.30 15.47 -29.92
N SER A 208 8.70 14.26 -29.84
CA SER A 208 7.46 13.90 -30.55
C SER A 208 6.18 14.45 -29.93
N PHE A 209 6.24 15.03 -28.73
CA PHE A 209 5.11 15.66 -28.02
C PHE A 209 5.62 16.75 -27.08
N ASP A 210 4.69 17.62 -26.61
CA ASP A 210 5.03 18.80 -25.80
C ASP A 210 4.60 18.71 -24.34
N TRP A 211 3.65 17.81 -24.00
CA TRP A 211 3.11 17.68 -22.66
C TRP A 211 4.05 16.94 -21.72
N GLY A 212 4.85 17.70 -20.97
CA GLY A 212 5.83 17.21 -20.01
C GLY A 212 6.80 18.30 -19.59
N ILE A 213 7.73 17.94 -18.73
CA ILE A 213 8.78 18.85 -18.21
C ILE A 213 9.82 19.06 -19.30
N LYS A 214 10.15 20.32 -19.59
CA LYS A 214 11.19 20.64 -20.57
C LYS A 214 12.58 20.39 -19.99
N ALA A 215 13.45 19.76 -20.78
CA ALA A 215 14.85 19.58 -20.41
C ALA A 215 15.54 20.96 -20.29
N PRO A 216 16.22 21.26 -19.16
CA PRO A 216 16.74 22.60 -18.90
C PRO A 216 17.88 22.99 -19.83
N PHE A 217 18.66 22.05 -20.33
CA PHE A 217 19.78 22.27 -21.23
C PHE A 217 19.37 22.28 -22.73
N ASP A 218 18.15 21.79 -23.05
CA ASP A 218 17.61 21.79 -24.42
C ASP A 218 16.06 21.81 -24.38
N PRO A 219 15.41 23.00 -24.32
CA PRO A 219 13.96 23.12 -24.15
C PRO A 219 13.10 22.57 -25.31
N LYS A 220 13.70 22.15 -26.42
CA LYS A 220 12.99 21.44 -27.48
C LYS A 220 12.61 20.02 -27.07
N HIS A 221 13.31 19.48 -26.06
CA HIS A 221 13.12 18.15 -25.53
C HIS A 221 12.22 18.17 -24.30
N VAL A 222 11.34 17.17 -24.19
CA VAL A 222 10.54 16.85 -23.02
C VAL A 222 11.21 15.71 -22.28
N VAL A 223 11.28 15.79 -20.95
CA VAL A 223 11.82 14.73 -20.10
C VAL A 223 10.96 13.47 -20.22
N TYR A 224 11.62 12.32 -20.33
CA TYR A 224 10.97 11.02 -20.38
C TYR A 224 10.17 10.74 -19.11
N VAL A 225 8.94 10.25 -19.28
CA VAL A 225 7.95 10.09 -18.20
C VAL A 225 8.48 9.32 -16.98
N TRP A 226 9.23 8.24 -17.18
CA TRP A 226 9.77 7.48 -16.05
C TRP A 226 10.91 8.19 -15.33
N PHE A 227 11.73 8.97 -16.01
CA PHE A 227 12.73 9.81 -15.36
C PHE A 227 12.08 10.93 -14.53
N ASP A 228 11.01 11.50 -15.06
CA ASP A 228 10.14 12.44 -14.36
C ASP A 228 9.45 11.77 -13.16
N ALA A 229 8.68 10.72 -13.41
CA ALA A 229 7.85 10.07 -12.41
C ALA A 229 8.62 9.55 -11.19
N LEU A 230 9.77 8.89 -11.38
CA LEU A 230 10.54 8.29 -10.27
C LEU A 230 11.07 9.33 -9.26
N LEU A 231 11.30 10.56 -9.68
CA LEU A 231 11.74 11.66 -8.80
C LEU A 231 10.64 12.15 -7.83
N ASN A 232 9.40 11.72 -8.01
CA ASN A 232 8.29 12.09 -7.12
C ASN A 232 8.58 11.74 -5.65
N TYR A 233 9.21 10.60 -5.40
CA TYR A 233 9.52 10.09 -4.07
C TYR A 233 10.43 11.03 -3.29
N MET A 234 11.49 11.50 -3.92
CA MET A 234 12.41 12.47 -3.31
C MET A 234 11.79 13.86 -3.20
N THR A 235 11.02 14.28 -4.22
CA THR A 235 10.32 15.58 -4.18
C THR A 235 9.40 15.66 -2.96
N ALA A 236 8.58 14.63 -2.75
CA ALA A 236 7.65 14.60 -1.62
C ALA A 236 8.37 14.53 -0.27
N ALA A 237 9.52 13.85 -0.20
CA ALA A 237 10.36 13.80 0.99
C ALA A 237 11.06 15.13 1.30
N GLY A 238 11.04 16.12 0.39
CA GLY A 238 11.62 17.44 0.60
C GLY A 238 12.97 17.69 -0.09
N PHE A 239 13.38 16.82 -1.01
CA PHE A 239 14.64 17.00 -1.74
C PHE A 239 14.73 18.38 -2.40
N LYS A 240 15.82 19.10 -2.16
CA LYS A 240 16.10 20.49 -2.62
C LYS A 240 15.08 21.54 -2.16
N SER A 241 14.17 21.23 -1.23
CA SER A 241 13.16 22.17 -0.72
C SER A 241 13.04 22.22 0.79
N ASP A 242 13.23 21.09 1.48
CA ASP A 242 13.14 20.93 2.93
C ASP A 242 14.15 19.87 3.39
N ALA A 243 15.32 20.35 3.78
CA ALA A 243 16.45 19.48 4.16
C ALA A 243 16.15 18.68 5.44
N GLU A 244 15.40 19.22 6.38
CA GLU A 244 15.05 18.54 7.63
C GLU A 244 14.12 17.36 7.35
N LYS A 245 13.03 17.60 6.60
CA LYS A 245 12.11 16.53 6.17
C LYS A 245 12.84 15.47 5.35
N PHE A 246 13.73 15.89 4.43
CA PHE A 246 14.47 14.96 3.60
C PHE A 246 15.40 14.07 4.42
N HIS A 247 16.18 14.62 5.33
CA HIS A 247 17.02 13.83 6.22
C HIS A 247 16.25 12.89 7.13
N LYS A 248 15.02 13.27 7.50
CA LYS A 248 14.18 12.47 8.38
C LYS A 248 13.59 11.25 7.67
N PHE A 249 13.11 11.41 6.43
CA PHE A 249 12.34 10.38 5.74
C PHE A 249 13.07 9.71 4.58
N TRP A 250 14.17 10.29 4.06
CA TRP A 250 14.91 9.65 2.99
C TRP A 250 16.11 8.86 3.53
N PRO A 251 16.37 7.61 3.10
CA PRO A 251 15.65 6.87 2.04
C PRO A 251 14.30 6.32 2.50
N ALA A 252 13.43 6.02 1.53
CA ALA A 252 12.16 5.35 1.80
C ALA A 252 12.38 3.93 2.34
N ASP A 253 11.59 3.51 3.34
CA ASP A 253 11.62 2.15 3.88
C ASP A 253 10.99 1.16 2.89
N VAL A 254 9.88 1.55 2.23
CA VAL A 254 9.20 0.67 1.28
C VAL A 254 8.66 1.45 0.09
N HIS A 255 9.06 1.04 -1.11
CA HIS A 255 8.34 1.30 -2.35
C HIS A 255 7.47 0.07 -2.68
N LEU A 256 6.16 0.18 -2.45
CA LEU A 256 5.20 -0.86 -2.79
C LEU A 256 4.70 -0.62 -4.22
N VAL A 257 4.92 -1.56 -5.14
CA VAL A 257 4.64 -1.40 -6.56
C VAL A 257 4.04 -2.67 -7.17
N GLY A 258 3.31 -2.54 -8.28
CA GLY A 258 2.90 -3.70 -9.07
C GLY A 258 4.09 -4.42 -9.69
N LYS A 259 4.01 -5.74 -9.83
CA LYS A 259 5.12 -6.56 -10.38
C LYS A 259 5.57 -6.12 -11.77
N GLU A 260 4.69 -5.49 -12.56
CA GLU A 260 4.96 -4.99 -13.90
C GLU A 260 5.90 -3.78 -13.94
N ILE A 261 6.01 -3.05 -12.84
CA ILE A 261 6.86 -1.86 -12.74
C ILE A 261 8.03 -2.03 -11.76
N VAL A 262 8.25 -3.23 -11.26
CA VAL A 262 9.42 -3.53 -10.40
C VAL A 262 10.73 -3.15 -11.07
N ARG A 263 10.86 -3.39 -12.39
CA ARG A 263 12.07 -3.04 -13.14
C ARG A 263 12.42 -1.56 -13.07
N PHE A 264 11.43 -0.68 -13.18
CA PHE A 264 11.65 0.76 -13.07
C PHE A 264 12.14 1.17 -11.68
N HIS A 265 11.60 0.56 -10.64
CA HIS A 265 11.89 0.90 -9.24
C HIS A 265 13.13 0.22 -8.67
N SER A 266 13.55 -0.92 -9.25
CA SER A 266 14.69 -1.71 -8.75
C SER A 266 15.91 -1.66 -9.66
N ILE A 267 15.80 -1.10 -10.88
CA ILE A 267 16.92 -0.92 -11.80
C ILE A 267 17.10 0.56 -12.13
N ILE A 268 16.13 1.19 -12.80
CA ILE A 268 16.27 2.58 -13.25
C ILE A 268 16.41 3.53 -12.07
N TRP A 269 15.52 3.43 -11.09
CA TRP A 269 15.50 4.31 -9.92
C TRP A 269 16.79 4.24 -9.08
N PRO A 270 17.28 3.06 -8.67
CA PRO A 270 18.57 2.97 -7.98
C PRO A 270 19.74 3.52 -8.77
N ILE A 271 19.78 3.31 -10.08
CA ILE A 271 20.84 3.85 -10.94
C ILE A 271 20.77 5.39 -10.99
N MET A 272 19.59 5.98 -11.08
CA MET A 272 19.42 7.43 -10.98
C MET A 272 19.94 7.96 -9.63
N LEU A 273 19.60 7.28 -8.53
CA LEU A 273 20.06 7.63 -7.19
C LEU A 273 21.59 7.50 -7.07
N MET A 274 22.19 6.46 -7.63
CA MET A 274 23.65 6.30 -7.68
C MET A 274 24.32 7.45 -8.45
N ALA A 275 23.74 7.88 -9.57
CA ALA A 275 24.25 9.01 -10.36
C ALA A 275 24.14 10.34 -9.59
N MET A 276 23.11 10.51 -8.78
CA MET A 276 22.92 11.67 -7.92
C MET A 276 23.74 11.59 -6.61
N GLY A 277 24.32 10.42 -6.27
CA GLY A 277 25.00 10.21 -4.99
C GLY A 277 24.03 10.17 -3.79
N GLN A 278 22.79 9.71 -4.04
CA GLN A 278 21.76 9.61 -3.02
C GLN A 278 21.59 8.15 -2.54
N ALA A 279 21.08 7.99 -1.31
CA ALA A 279 20.77 6.70 -0.74
C ALA A 279 19.63 6.01 -1.52
N ILE A 280 19.72 4.69 -1.62
CA ILE A 280 18.73 3.83 -2.28
C ILE A 280 17.68 3.43 -1.24
N PRO A 281 16.38 3.32 -1.62
CA PRO A 281 15.33 2.81 -0.74
C PRO A 281 15.68 1.45 -0.14
N GLU A 282 15.23 1.21 1.10
CA GLU A 282 15.51 -0.05 1.80
C GLU A 282 14.86 -1.24 1.11
N LYS A 283 13.63 -1.06 0.58
CA LYS A 283 12.88 -2.15 -0.05
C LYS A 283 12.03 -1.68 -1.23
N VAL A 284 12.09 -2.44 -2.32
CA VAL A 284 11.11 -2.42 -3.42
C VAL A 284 10.33 -3.72 -3.35
N TYR A 285 9.05 -3.62 -3.02
CA TYR A 285 8.18 -4.79 -2.92
C TYR A 285 7.20 -4.85 -4.10
N GLY A 286 7.34 -5.87 -4.93
CA GLY A 286 6.47 -6.11 -6.08
C GLY A 286 5.28 -7.00 -5.73
N HIS A 287 4.08 -6.40 -5.60
CA HIS A 287 2.85 -7.18 -5.42
C HIS A 287 2.37 -7.81 -6.74
N GLY A 288 1.60 -8.91 -6.63
CA GLY A 288 1.01 -9.60 -7.77
C GLY A 288 -0.17 -8.84 -8.40
N TRP A 289 -0.66 -9.33 -9.52
CA TRP A 289 -1.86 -8.81 -10.16
C TRP A 289 -3.13 -9.28 -9.45
N LEU A 290 -4.16 -8.46 -9.55
CA LEU A 290 -5.50 -8.87 -9.21
C LEU A 290 -6.22 -9.32 -10.50
N VAL A 291 -6.57 -10.61 -10.58
CA VAL A 291 -7.40 -11.17 -11.64
C VAL A 291 -8.86 -11.24 -11.17
N VAL A 292 -9.78 -11.32 -12.09
CA VAL A 292 -11.21 -11.41 -11.82
C VAL A 292 -11.72 -12.73 -12.36
N ASP A 293 -12.27 -13.56 -11.49
CA ASP A 293 -12.73 -14.91 -11.81
C ASP A 293 -11.68 -15.72 -12.62
N GLY A 294 -10.43 -15.66 -12.17
CA GLY A 294 -9.29 -16.33 -12.78
C GLY A 294 -8.75 -15.70 -14.07
N THR A 295 -9.30 -14.58 -14.52
CA THR A 295 -8.93 -13.93 -15.78
C THR A 295 -8.33 -12.54 -15.51
N LYS A 296 -7.25 -12.19 -16.22
CA LYS A 296 -6.65 -10.84 -16.14
C LYS A 296 -7.70 -9.79 -16.51
N MET A 297 -7.78 -8.71 -15.69
CA MET A 297 -8.65 -7.59 -16.00
C MET A 297 -8.30 -6.95 -17.35
N SER A 298 -9.29 -6.79 -18.20
CA SER A 298 -9.14 -6.10 -19.48
C SER A 298 -10.46 -5.42 -19.85
N LYS A 299 -10.37 -4.21 -20.41
CA LYS A 299 -11.54 -3.49 -20.93
C LYS A 299 -12.19 -4.20 -22.11
N SER A 300 -11.37 -4.83 -22.95
CA SER A 300 -11.88 -5.60 -24.11
C SER A 300 -12.71 -6.81 -23.69
N ILE A 301 -12.44 -7.35 -22.51
CA ILE A 301 -13.20 -8.46 -21.90
C ILE A 301 -14.38 -7.94 -21.08
N GLY A 302 -14.35 -6.66 -20.66
CA GLY A 302 -15.41 -6.05 -19.85
C GLY A 302 -15.43 -6.49 -18.39
N ASN A 303 -14.35 -7.08 -17.89
CA ASN A 303 -14.22 -7.60 -16.52
C ASN A 303 -13.48 -6.67 -15.55
N VAL A 304 -13.38 -5.40 -15.88
CA VAL A 304 -12.76 -4.39 -15.00
C VAL A 304 -13.72 -4.06 -13.86
N VAL A 305 -13.28 -4.28 -12.62
CA VAL A 305 -14.07 -4.03 -11.41
C VAL A 305 -13.86 -2.60 -10.93
N ASP A 306 -14.95 -1.84 -10.86
CA ASP A 306 -14.97 -0.48 -10.29
C ASP A 306 -15.10 -0.56 -8.76
N PRO A 307 -14.10 -0.11 -8.01
CA PRO A 307 -14.16 -0.12 -6.54
C PRO A 307 -15.25 0.80 -5.98
N ASN A 308 -15.65 1.86 -6.69
CA ASN A 308 -16.73 2.74 -6.23
C ASN A 308 -18.06 2.03 -6.13
N GLY A 309 -18.42 1.22 -7.14
CA GLY A 309 -19.65 0.43 -7.11
C GLY A 309 -19.66 -0.59 -5.96
N LEU A 310 -18.50 -1.20 -5.67
CA LEU A 310 -18.38 -2.11 -4.53
C LEU A 310 -18.52 -1.36 -3.18
N ILE A 311 -17.94 -0.16 -3.06
CA ILE A 311 -18.06 0.65 -1.83
C ILE A 311 -19.51 1.10 -1.62
N ASP A 312 -20.24 1.43 -2.68
CA ASP A 312 -21.67 1.81 -2.60
C ASP A 312 -22.52 0.67 -2.04
N GLU A 313 -22.17 -0.56 -2.35
CA GLU A 313 -22.93 -1.73 -1.95
C GLU A 313 -22.50 -2.32 -0.60
N PHE A 314 -21.20 -2.44 -0.36
CA PHE A 314 -20.66 -3.16 0.81
C PHE A 314 -20.07 -2.23 1.88
N GLY A 315 -19.77 -0.97 1.55
CA GLY A 315 -18.97 -0.08 2.38
C GLY A 315 -17.46 -0.28 2.17
N SER A 316 -16.67 0.59 2.76
CA SER A 316 -15.20 0.59 2.66
C SER A 316 -14.56 -0.62 3.36
N ASP A 317 -14.89 -0.84 4.63
CA ASP A 317 -14.24 -1.85 5.46
C ASP A 317 -14.34 -3.29 4.93
N PRO A 318 -15.49 -3.77 4.43
CA PRO A 318 -15.56 -5.11 3.85
C PRO A 318 -14.65 -5.29 2.63
N ILE A 319 -14.51 -4.26 1.81
CA ILE A 319 -13.64 -4.30 0.63
C ILE A 319 -12.18 -4.31 1.03
N ARG A 320 -11.77 -3.42 1.95
CA ARG A 320 -10.42 -3.40 2.51
C ARG A 320 -10.09 -4.76 3.13
N TYR A 321 -10.96 -5.26 4.00
CA TYR A 321 -10.79 -6.55 4.66
C TYR A 321 -10.60 -7.70 3.66
N PHE A 322 -11.48 -7.79 2.66
CA PHE A 322 -11.40 -8.82 1.62
C PHE A 322 -10.05 -8.78 0.90
N LEU A 323 -9.64 -7.61 0.41
CA LEU A 323 -8.39 -7.45 -0.33
C LEU A 323 -7.16 -7.86 0.49
N LEU A 324 -7.16 -7.55 1.78
CA LEU A 324 -6.03 -7.83 2.68
C LEU A 324 -6.04 -9.25 3.25
N ARG A 325 -7.22 -9.86 3.36
CA ARG A 325 -7.42 -11.18 3.97
C ARG A 325 -7.28 -12.30 2.95
N GLU A 326 -7.83 -12.10 1.75
CA GLU A 326 -7.89 -13.12 0.70
C GLU A 326 -6.61 -13.20 -0.12
N ILE A 327 -5.93 -12.07 -0.32
CA ILE A 327 -4.79 -11.98 -1.21
C ILE A 327 -3.48 -12.05 -0.42
N THR A 328 -2.63 -13.01 -0.77
CA THR A 328 -1.26 -13.07 -0.25
C THR A 328 -0.40 -12.06 -0.99
N LEU A 329 0.19 -11.11 -0.25
CA LEU A 329 1.07 -10.10 -0.83
C LEU A 329 2.26 -10.75 -1.55
N GLY A 330 2.55 -10.29 -2.77
CA GLY A 330 3.60 -10.87 -3.64
C GLY A 330 3.10 -11.93 -4.61
N SER A 331 1.92 -12.50 -4.38
CA SER A 331 1.26 -13.45 -5.28
C SER A 331 0.12 -12.79 -6.06
N ASP A 332 -0.25 -13.37 -7.21
CA ASP A 332 -1.46 -12.95 -7.91
C ASP A 332 -2.69 -13.32 -7.07
N GLY A 333 -3.62 -12.37 -6.95
CA GLY A 333 -4.87 -12.56 -6.22
C GLY A 333 -6.06 -12.69 -7.17
N ASN A 334 -7.10 -13.38 -6.71
CA ASN A 334 -8.35 -13.52 -7.47
C ASN A 334 -9.48 -12.75 -6.78
N PHE A 335 -10.07 -11.79 -7.48
CA PHE A 335 -11.28 -11.15 -7.04
C PHE A 335 -12.49 -11.96 -7.53
N SER A 336 -13.36 -12.28 -6.60
CA SER A 336 -14.67 -12.85 -6.87
C SER A 336 -15.68 -12.17 -5.96
N ARG A 337 -16.82 -11.77 -6.54
CA ARG A 337 -17.91 -11.15 -5.78
C ARG A 337 -18.48 -12.09 -4.71
N ASP A 338 -18.61 -13.37 -5.06
CA ASP A 338 -19.10 -14.39 -4.11
C ASP A 338 -18.13 -14.58 -2.95
N ALA A 339 -16.82 -14.55 -3.21
CA ALA A 339 -15.81 -14.61 -2.16
C ALA A 339 -15.86 -13.37 -1.24
N LEU A 340 -16.09 -12.18 -1.78
CA LEU A 340 -16.29 -10.95 -1.00
C LEU A 340 -17.50 -11.07 -0.06
N ILE A 341 -18.65 -11.53 -0.59
CA ILE A 341 -19.87 -11.74 0.18
C ILE A 341 -19.64 -12.78 1.28
N ASN A 342 -19.04 -13.93 0.94
CA ASN A 342 -18.78 -14.99 1.88
C ASN A 342 -17.84 -14.54 3.02
N ARG A 343 -16.77 -13.81 2.70
CA ARG A 343 -15.86 -13.25 3.71
C ARG A 343 -16.54 -12.24 4.62
N THR A 344 -17.31 -11.33 4.03
CA THR A 344 -18.06 -10.34 4.80
C THR A 344 -19.01 -11.00 5.79
N ASN A 345 -19.75 -12.00 5.34
CA ASN A 345 -20.72 -12.70 6.19
C ASN A 345 -20.03 -13.59 7.24
N ALA A 346 -19.06 -14.39 6.86
CA ALA A 346 -18.39 -15.31 7.79
C ALA A 346 -17.52 -14.56 8.81
N ASP A 347 -16.58 -13.77 8.32
CA ASP A 347 -15.56 -13.19 9.19
C ASP A 347 -16.10 -11.93 9.91
N LEU A 348 -16.65 -10.96 9.18
CA LEU A 348 -17.04 -9.68 9.78
C LEU A 348 -18.37 -9.76 10.53
N ALA A 349 -19.38 -10.37 9.93
CA ALA A 349 -20.72 -10.44 10.55
C ALA A 349 -20.80 -11.56 11.61
N ASN A 350 -20.48 -12.81 11.22
CA ASN A 350 -20.69 -13.96 12.07
C ASN A 350 -19.62 -14.14 13.16
N ASP A 351 -18.35 -13.89 12.84
CA ASP A 351 -17.30 -14.05 13.86
C ASP A 351 -17.16 -12.80 14.73
N LEU A 352 -16.71 -11.67 14.14
CA LEU A 352 -16.46 -10.44 14.90
C LEU A 352 -17.76 -9.78 15.37
N GLY A 353 -18.75 -9.63 14.49
CA GLY A 353 -20.02 -8.98 14.80
C GLY A 353 -20.80 -9.72 15.88
N ASN A 354 -20.85 -11.06 15.83
CA ASN A 354 -21.49 -11.86 16.88
C ASN A 354 -20.74 -11.78 18.20
N LEU A 355 -19.41 -11.82 18.19
CA LEU A 355 -18.63 -11.67 19.44
C LEU A 355 -18.95 -10.34 20.12
N LEU A 356 -18.92 -9.23 19.38
CA LEU A 356 -19.25 -7.91 19.90
C LEU A 356 -20.68 -7.85 20.41
N TYR A 357 -21.65 -8.26 19.58
CA TYR A 357 -23.08 -8.22 19.93
C TYR A 357 -23.41 -9.07 21.18
N ARG A 358 -22.92 -10.31 21.24
CA ARG A 358 -23.13 -11.21 22.40
C ARG A 358 -22.52 -10.61 23.67
N THR A 359 -21.29 -10.10 23.58
CA THR A 359 -20.59 -9.52 24.73
C THR A 359 -21.35 -8.32 25.28
N VAL A 360 -21.60 -7.31 24.45
CA VAL A 360 -22.29 -6.07 24.87
C VAL A 360 -23.70 -6.36 25.38
N SER A 361 -24.44 -7.22 24.67
CA SER A 361 -25.79 -7.60 25.11
C SER A 361 -25.81 -8.31 26.47
N MET A 362 -24.81 -9.14 26.77
CA MET A 362 -24.72 -9.80 28.07
C MET A 362 -24.30 -8.83 29.20
N VAL A 363 -23.35 -7.92 28.91
CA VAL A 363 -22.95 -6.86 29.86
C VAL A 363 -24.14 -5.98 30.21
N GLU A 364 -24.88 -5.53 29.19
CA GLU A 364 -26.09 -4.73 29.43
C GLU A 364 -27.15 -5.50 30.24
N LYS A 365 -27.46 -6.72 29.82
CA LYS A 365 -28.51 -7.54 30.41
C LYS A 365 -28.24 -7.93 31.85
N TYR A 366 -26.99 -8.31 32.18
CA TYR A 366 -26.70 -8.88 33.51
C TYR A 366 -26.15 -7.85 34.48
N HIS A 367 -25.47 -6.81 34.00
CA HIS A 367 -24.79 -5.82 34.85
C HIS A 367 -25.13 -4.36 34.49
N GLY A 368 -26.20 -4.12 33.71
CA GLY A 368 -26.65 -2.75 33.37
C GLY A 368 -25.59 -1.92 32.67
N GLY A 369 -24.78 -2.57 31.82
CA GLY A 369 -23.71 -1.93 31.02
C GLY A 369 -22.40 -1.75 31.78
N VAL A 370 -22.25 -2.17 33.03
CA VAL A 370 -21.03 -1.92 33.83
C VAL A 370 -20.10 -3.13 33.84
N LEU A 371 -18.85 -2.93 33.39
CA LEU A 371 -17.78 -3.92 33.45
C LEU A 371 -16.99 -3.81 34.75
N LYS A 372 -16.75 -4.93 35.44
CA LYS A 372 -15.89 -5.00 36.62
C LYS A 372 -14.91 -6.16 36.52
N ASN A 373 -13.71 -5.94 37.01
CA ASN A 373 -12.63 -6.93 37.01
C ASN A 373 -12.54 -7.61 38.39
N TYR A 374 -12.72 -8.94 38.43
CA TYR A 374 -12.59 -9.76 39.63
C TYR A 374 -11.51 -10.86 39.40
N PRO A 375 -10.20 -10.50 39.38
CA PRO A 375 -9.16 -11.45 39.05
C PRO A 375 -9.04 -12.65 39.99
N ALA A 376 -9.56 -12.54 41.22
CA ALA A 376 -9.63 -13.65 42.19
C ALA A 376 -10.59 -14.78 41.77
N ALA A 377 -11.56 -14.48 40.88
CA ALA A 377 -12.49 -15.47 40.32
C ALA A 377 -11.96 -16.19 39.07
N ALA A 378 -10.67 -16.00 38.71
CA ALA A 378 -10.08 -16.56 37.53
C ALA A 378 -9.95 -18.10 37.56
N GLN A 379 -10.19 -18.72 36.43
CA GLN A 379 -10.04 -20.16 36.16
C GLN A 379 -9.02 -20.40 35.05
N PRO A 380 -8.53 -21.65 34.86
CA PRO A 380 -7.54 -21.93 33.83
C PRO A 380 -7.92 -21.43 32.41
N VAL A 381 -9.20 -21.52 32.04
CA VAL A 381 -9.70 -21.07 30.73
C VAL A 381 -9.53 -19.57 30.51
N ASP A 382 -9.53 -18.76 31.56
CA ASP A 382 -9.30 -17.31 31.49
C ASP A 382 -7.83 -17.00 31.23
N LEU A 383 -6.95 -17.77 31.91
CA LEU A 383 -5.51 -17.64 31.73
C LEU A 383 -5.07 -18.05 30.34
N GLU A 384 -5.68 -19.10 29.77
CA GLU A 384 -5.47 -19.50 28.37
C GLU A 384 -5.90 -18.41 27.40
N LEU A 385 -7.06 -17.78 27.60
CA LEU A 385 -7.54 -16.71 26.76
C LEU A 385 -6.63 -15.47 26.83
N LYS A 386 -6.21 -15.09 28.05
CA LYS A 386 -5.24 -14.02 28.25
C LYS A 386 -3.93 -14.29 27.54
N GLN A 387 -3.36 -15.47 27.74
CA GLN A 387 -2.10 -15.86 27.12
C GLN A 387 -2.21 -15.79 25.59
N LEU A 388 -3.29 -16.33 25.02
CA LEU A 388 -3.51 -16.28 23.57
C LEU A 388 -3.63 -14.82 23.06
N ALA A 389 -4.29 -13.91 23.80
CA ALA A 389 -4.37 -12.52 23.40
C ALA A 389 -2.98 -11.86 23.35
N GLU A 390 -2.14 -12.10 24.36
CA GLU A 390 -0.76 -11.59 24.42
C GLU A 390 0.11 -12.19 23.31
N GLU A 391 0.02 -13.48 23.05
CA GLU A 391 0.72 -14.17 21.95
C GLU A 391 0.25 -13.69 20.58
N THR A 392 -1.05 -13.36 20.44
CA THR A 392 -1.60 -12.81 19.19
C THR A 392 -1.00 -11.46 18.83
N VAL A 393 -0.75 -10.58 19.81
CA VAL A 393 -0.09 -9.29 19.56
C VAL A 393 1.32 -9.51 19.01
N ALA A 394 2.07 -10.46 19.58
CA ALA A 394 3.42 -10.77 19.11
C ALA A 394 3.41 -11.39 17.69
N ALA A 395 2.53 -12.35 17.44
CA ALA A 395 2.37 -12.99 16.13
C ALA A 395 1.94 -11.98 15.06
N TYR A 396 0.92 -11.16 15.36
CA TYR A 396 0.44 -10.09 14.50
C TYR A 396 1.57 -9.13 14.12
N THR A 397 2.33 -8.65 15.11
CA THR A 397 3.45 -7.73 14.89
C THR A 397 4.54 -8.37 14.03
N GLY A 398 4.91 -9.64 14.30
CA GLY A 398 5.91 -10.37 13.51
C GLY A 398 5.50 -10.55 12.05
N HIS A 399 4.25 -10.91 11.79
CA HIS A 399 3.74 -11.05 10.43
C HIS A 399 3.67 -9.69 9.70
N MET A 400 3.25 -8.62 10.38
CA MET A 400 3.23 -7.29 9.79
C MET A 400 4.65 -6.80 9.44
N ASP A 401 5.64 -7.02 10.30
CA ASP A 401 7.05 -6.71 10.03
C ASP A 401 7.60 -7.50 8.83
N ALA A 402 7.13 -8.73 8.63
CA ALA A 402 7.45 -9.56 7.48
C ALA A 402 6.64 -9.22 6.22
N MET A 403 5.74 -8.25 6.29
CA MET A 403 4.78 -7.92 5.23
C MET A 403 3.83 -9.07 4.86
N GLU A 404 3.58 -9.98 5.78
CA GLU A 404 2.64 -11.10 5.68
C GLU A 404 1.24 -10.69 6.18
N ILE A 405 0.65 -9.70 5.52
CA ILE A 405 -0.56 -8.97 5.97
C ILE A 405 -1.75 -9.90 6.17
N ASN A 406 -1.93 -10.88 5.28
CA ASN A 406 -3.00 -11.87 5.40
C ASN A 406 -2.79 -12.85 6.57
N GLU A 407 -1.54 -13.19 6.93
CA GLU A 407 -1.26 -14.04 8.09
C GLU A 407 -1.42 -13.26 9.40
N ALA A 408 -1.03 -11.99 9.41
CA ALA A 408 -1.25 -11.11 10.55
C ALA A 408 -2.74 -11.06 10.94
N ILE A 409 -3.64 -10.82 9.98
CA ILE A 409 -5.07 -10.76 10.28
C ILE A 409 -5.67 -12.13 10.62
N LYS A 410 -5.13 -13.24 10.09
CA LYS A 410 -5.53 -14.60 10.47
C LYS A 410 -5.25 -14.87 11.94
N SER A 411 -4.12 -14.39 12.49
CA SER A 411 -3.80 -14.54 13.90
C SER A 411 -4.85 -13.85 14.80
N VAL A 412 -5.32 -12.68 14.40
CA VAL A 412 -6.41 -11.96 15.10
C VAL A 412 -7.72 -12.73 15.03
N TRP A 413 -8.05 -13.34 13.89
CA TRP A 413 -9.28 -14.15 13.75
C TRP A 413 -9.21 -15.44 14.57
N ALA A 414 -8.02 -16.01 14.80
CA ALA A 414 -7.87 -17.13 15.74
C ALA A 414 -8.22 -16.73 17.16
N LEU A 415 -7.87 -15.51 17.61
CA LEU A 415 -8.27 -14.97 18.91
C LEU A 415 -9.79 -14.75 18.99
N ILE A 416 -10.41 -14.19 17.93
CA ILE A 416 -11.86 -14.01 17.83
C ILE A 416 -12.57 -15.36 17.95
N ALA A 417 -12.13 -16.38 17.23
CA ALA A 417 -12.70 -17.72 17.29
C ALA A 417 -12.59 -18.34 18.69
N ARG A 418 -11.42 -18.16 19.33
CA ARG A 418 -11.23 -18.64 20.73
C ARG A 418 -12.15 -17.90 21.71
N ALA A 419 -12.36 -16.60 21.53
CA ALA A 419 -13.26 -15.80 22.37
C ALA A 419 -14.72 -16.23 22.18
N ASN A 420 -15.17 -16.51 20.96
CA ASN A 420 -16.50 -17.06 20.72
C ASN A 420 -16.68 -18.41 21.43
N LYS A 421 -15.66 -19.31 21.34
CA LYS A 421 -15.68 -20.57 22.06
C LYS A 421 -15.64 -20.39 23.59
N TYR A 422 -14.92 -19.40 24.10
CA TYR A 422 -14.86 -19.07 25.51
C TYR A 422 -16.24 -18.71 26.09
N ILE A 423 -17.09 -18.02 25.31
CA ILE A 423 -18.47 -17.78 25.71
C ILE A 423 -19.22 -19.11 25.92
N ASP A 424 -19.03 -20.07 25.04
CA ASP A 424 -19.72 -21.36 25.13
C ASP A 424 -19.14 -22.23 26.28
N ASP A 425 -17.82 -22.22 26.49
CA ASP A 425 -17.13 -22.94 27.56
C ASP A 425 -17.53 -22.41 28.94
N THR A 426 -17.66 -21.09 29.12
CA THR A 426 -17.98 -20.45 30.40
C THR A 426 -19.49 -20.33 30.67
N ALA A 427 -20.30 -20.42 29.61
CA ALA A 427 -21.77 -20.36 29.68
C ALA A 427 -22.30 -19.25 30.56
N PRO A 428 -22.07 -17.93 30.29
CA PRO A 428 -22.45 -16.79 31.14
C PRO A 428 -23.93 -16.79 31.53
N TRP A 429 -24.79 -17.29 30.66
CA TRP A 429 -26.24 -17.42 30.94
C TRP A 429 -26.58 -18.44 32.03
N LYS A 430 -25.66 -19.36 32.39
CA LYS A 430 -25.80 -20.26 33.52
C LYS A 430 -25.30 -19.54 34.80
N LEU A 431 -24.13 -18.90 34.74
CA LEU A 431 -23.58 -18.11 35.85
C LEU A 431 -24.55 -17.05 36.34
N ALA A 432 -25.27 -16.38 35.43
CA ALA A 432 -26.25 -15.36 35.73
C ALA A 432 -27.48 -15.87 36.56
N LYS A 433 -27.66 -17.18 36.72
CA LYS A 433 -28.74 -17.76 37.53
C LYS A 433 -28.31 -18.07 38.96
N GLU A 434 -27.03 -17.97 39.26
CA GLU A 434 -26.42 -18.33 40.55
C GLU A 434 -25.78 -17.08 41.15
N PRO A 435 -26.45 -16.41 42.13
CA PRO A 435 -25.95 -15.16 42.72
C PRO A 435 -24.52 -15.24 43.27
N GLU A 436 -24.11 -16.40 43.78
CA GLU A 436 -22.75 -16.67 44.24
C GLU A 436 -21.70 -16.68 43.14
N GLN A 437 -22.09 -16.75 41.87
CA GLN A 437 -21.24 -16.69 40.70
C GLN A 437 -21.14 -15.29 40.07
N ASP A 438 -21.66 -14.26 40.71
CA ASP A 438 -21.70 -12.91 40.15
C ASP A 438 -20.31 -12.34 39.83
N GLU A 439 -19.34 -12.49 40.72
CA GLU A 439 -17.95 -12.08 40.49
C GLU A 439 -17.32 -12.85 39.30
N ARG A 440 -17.64 -14.14 39.17
CA ARG A 440 -17.21 -14.97 38.05
C ARG A 440 -17.83 -14.50 36.74
N LEU A 441 -19.10 -14.17 36.74
CA LEU A 441 -19.79 -13.64 35.56
C LEU A 441 -19.19 -12.30 35.12
N HIS A 442 -18.95 -11.41 36.10
CA HIS A 442 -18.28 -10.12 35.82
C HIS A 442 -16.91 -10.33 35.13
N LEU A 443 -16.06 -11.25 35.67
CA LEU A 443 -14.75 -11.53 35.10
C LEU A 443 -14.84 -12.09 33.68
N VAL A 444 -15.78 -13.01 33.42
CA VAL A 444 -15.98 -13.57 32.08
C VAL A 444 -16.32 -12.48 31.07
N LEU A 445 -17.24 -11.57 31.41
CA LEU A 445 -17.63 -10.48 30.51
C LEU A 445 -16.53 -9.42 30.36
N TYR A 446 -15.76 -9.16 31.42
CA TYR A 446 -14.58 -8.30 31.36
C TYR A 446 -13.52 -8.85 30.40
N ASN A 447 -13.23 -10.15 30.50
CA ASN A 447 -12.26 -10.82 29.62
C ASN A 447 -12.67 -10.75 28.14
N LEU A 448 -13.96 -10.90 27.83
CA LEU A 448 -14.48 -10.75 26.47
C LEU A 448 -14.34 -9.31 25.96
N ALA A 449 -14.60 -8.32 26.81
CA ALA A 449 -14.43 -6.91 26.48
C ALA A 449 -12.94 -6.56 26.25
N GLU A 450 -12.02 -7.15 27.05
CA GLU A 450 -10.59 -7.01 26.82
C GLU A 450 -10.15 -7.61 25.48
N VAL A 451 -10.61 -8.81 25.12
CA VAL A 451 -10.33 -9.38 23.80
C VAL A 451 -10.82 -8.45 22.70
N LEU A 452 -12.04 -7.91 22.81
CA LEU A 452 -12.59 -6.98 21.80
C LEU A 452 -11.76 -5.69 21.69
N ARG A 453 -11.21 -5.18 22.80
CA ARG A 453 -10.29 -4.04 22.79
C ARG A 453 -9.00 -4.37 22.05
N PHE A 454 -8.40 -5.54 22.30
CA PHE A 454 -7.23 -6.03 21.57
C PHE A 454 -7.51 -6.17 20.08
N VAL A 455 -8.61 -6.83 19.74
CA VAL A 455 -9.06 -7.02 18.35
C VAL A 455 -9.26 -5.69 17.65
N ALA A 456 -9.96 -4.73 18.30
CA ALA A 456 -10.22 -3.42 17.71
C ALA A 456 -8.94 -2.70 17.30
N VAL A 457 -7.92 -2.67 18.17
CA VAL A 457 -6.63 -2.02 17.86
C VAL A 457 -5.88 -2.75 16.73
N MET A 458 -5.81 -4.08 16.77
CA MET A 458 -5.10 -4.85 15.74
C MET A 458 -5.82 -4.85 14.38
N THR A 459 -7.14 -4.68 14.36
CA THR A 459 -7.91 -4.63 13.10
C THR A 459 -8.05 -3.22 12.53
N GLU A 460 -7.73 -2.16 13.27
CA GLU A 460 -7.82 -0.77 12.79
C GLU A 460 -7.10 -0.53 11.44
N PRO A 461 -5.90 -1.06 11.17
CA PRO A 461 -5.26 -0.93 9.87
C PRO A 461 -6.08 -1.52 8.70
N TYR A 462 -6.91 -2.52 8.98
CA TYR A 462 -7.71 -3.25 7.97
C TYR A 462 -9.09 -2.65 7.78
N ILE A 463 -9.77 -2.33 8.88
CA ILE A 463 -11.17 -1.87 8.93
C ILE A 463 -11.30 -0.60 9.79
N PRO A 464 -10.67 0.52 9.35
CA PRO A 464 -10.56 1.74 10.16
C PRO A 464 -11.90 2.37 10.53
N GLY A 465 -12.94 2.20 9.73
CA GLY A 465 -14.29 2.69 10.03
C GLY A 465 -15.04 1.86 11.08
N THR A 466 -14.64 0.61 11.31
CA THR A 466 -15.28 -0.30 12.28
C THR A 466 -14.69 -0.14 13.68
N THR A 467 -13.39 0.07 13.82
CA THR A 467 -12.69 0.19 15.10
C THR A 467 -13.31 1.24 16.05
N PRO A 468 -13.60 2.49 15.61
CA PRO A 468 -14.23 3.48 16.48
C PRO A 468 -15.58 3.01 17.02
N ARG A 469 -16.36 2.29 16.22
CA ARG A 469 -17.68 1.76 16.62
C ARG A 469 -17.55 0.66 17.67
N ILE A 470 -16.52 -0.19 17.58
CA ILE A 470 -16.23 -1.19 18.62
C ILE A 470 -15.85 -0.49 19.92
N MET A 471 -14.95 0.50 19.85
CA MET A 471 -14.50 1.25 21.03
C MET A 471 -15.67 1.98 21.73
N GLU A 472 -16.53 2.62 20.94
CA GLU A 472 -17.74 3.29 21.47
C GLU A 472 -18.68 2.32 22.18
N GLN A 473 -18.93 1.14 21.60
CA GLN A 473 -19.78 0.11 22.23
C GLN A 473 -19.17 -0.51 23.48
N LEU A 474 -17.85 -0.46 23.61
CA LEU A 474 -17.14 -0.87 24.82
C LEU A 474 -17.06 0.25 25.88
N GLY A 475 -17.64 1.42 25.64
CA GLY A 475 -17.53 2.57 26.52
C GLY A 475 -16.13 3.16 26.61
N LEU A 476 -15.29 2.94 25.61
CA LEU A 476 -13.90 3.41 25.56
C LEU A 476 -13.80 4.75 24.81
N PRO A 477 -12.92 5.66 25.27
CA PRO A 477 -12.72 6.93 24.60
C PRO A 477 -12.09 6.69 23.21
N LEU A 478 -12.60 7.41 22.22
CA LEU A 478 -11.96 7.47 20.91
C LEU A 478 -10.63 8.24 21.03
N LYS A 479 -9.55 7.62 20.61
CA LYS A 479 -8.21 8.23 20.54
C LYS A 479 -7.93 8.65 19.11
N GLU A 480 -7.11 9.69 18.92
CA GLU A 480 -6.59 10.03 17.59
C GLU A 480 -5.76 8.89 17.00
N GLN A 481 -5.09 8.14 17.87
CA GLN A 481 -4.26 6.99 17.50
C GLN A 481 -4.31 5.95 18.60
N ASN A 482 -4.69 4.72 18.26
CA ASN A 482 -4.55 3.57 19.13
C ASN A 482 -3.13 2.97 18.98
N LEU A 483 -2.49 2.67 20.12
CA LEU A 483 -1.13 2.13 20.10
C LEU A 483 -1.13 0.64 20.46
N LEU A 484 -0.30 -0.14 19.79
CA LEU A 484 -0.08 -1.56 20.13
C LEU A 484 0.51 -1.70 21.54
N SER A 485 1.30 -0.72 22.01
CA SER A 485 1.83 -0.69 23.38
C SER A 485 0.75 -0.54 24.45
N ASP A 486 -0.47 -0.09 24.08
CA ASP A 486 -1.61 0.00 25.00
C ASP A 486 -2.29 -1.37 25.23
N LEU A 487 -1.92 -2.39 24.43
CA LEU A 487 -2.47 -3.74 24.53
C LEU A 487 -1.82 -4.52 25.68
N VAL A 488 -2.07 -4.06 26.89
CA VAL A 488 -1.73 -4.74 28.13
C VAL A 488 -3.01 -5.33 28.71
N TRP A 489 -3.01 -6.63 29.01
CA TRP A 489 -4.19 -7.29 29.57
C TRP A 489 -4.56 -6.73 30.94
N GLY A 490 -5.81 -6.44 31.14
CA GLY A 490 -6.31 -5.83 32.38
C GLY A 490 -6.28 -4.31 32.38
N ALA A 491 -5.96 -3.67 31.23
CA ALA A 491 -5.94 -2.22 31.12
C ALA A 491 -7.32 -1.60 30.85
N LEU A 492 -8.36 -2.39 30.57
CA LEU A 492 -9.72 -1.89 30.51
C LEU A 492 -10.11 -1.36 31.89
N PRO A 493 -10.52 -0.09 32.04
CA PRO A 493 -10.81 0.49 33.34
C PRO A 493 -11.96 -0.24 34.09
N ASP A 494 -11.78 -0.51 35.36
CA ASP A 494 -12.85 -1.04 36.22
C ASP A 494 -13.99 -0.04 36.30
N GLY A 495 -15.24 -0.52 36.17
CA GLY A 495 -16.41 0.35 36.13
C GLY A 495 -16.69 1.01 34.77
N THR A 496 -16.00 0.62 33.67
CA THR A 496 -16.35 1.06 32.31
C THR A 496 -17.82 0.74 32.00
N LYS A 497 -18.51 1.71 31.37
CA LYS A 497 -19.94 1.62 31.05
C LYS A 497 -20.19 2.01 29.59
#